data_bc8c513cc3a2b253abae27be51a88327
#
_entry.id   bc8c513cc3a2b253abae27be51a88327
#
_cell.length_a   1.000
_cell.length_b   1.000
_cell.length_c   1.000
_cell.angle_alpha   90.00
_cell.angle_beta   90.00
_cell.angle_gamma   90.00
#
_symmetry.space_group_name_H-M   'P 1'
#
loop_
_entity.id
_entity.type
_entity.pdbx_description
1 polymer ?
#
loop_
_entity_poly.entity_id
_entity_poly.type
_entity_poly.pdbx_seq_one_letter_code
_entity_poly.pdbx_strand_id
1 'polypeptide(L)'
;DTETTGLSVQDNELIEISAARLSGREIVDRFDTFVHPKQLIPAEITELTSITNADVADAPSAVEAVAALADFVGGCPVIAHNATFDRSFIESVKGGVNVSDIWIDSLALSRIALPRLASHKLSFMADLFGCDSVSHRANADVDALCGVWRVLLVALTDLPQGLMARLADMHPDVPWSYRPIFSFLAGQNPGSIFSLSAARTDVLKADRADDRVDADELPVLKMPSREEIEADYAPGGLVNRMYPTYEPRDEQIAMALEVRDALAVSYTHLRA
;
A
#
# COMPACT_ATOMS: atom_id res chain seq x y z
N ASP A 1 1.52 -2.29 13.80
CA ASP A 1 0.06 -2.44 13.64
C ASP A 1 -0.65 -2.00 14.90
N THR A 2 -1.87 -1.49 14.77
CA THR A 2 -2.68 -0.99 15.89
C THR A 2 -4.12 -1.46 15.78
N GLU A 3 -4.71 -1.90 16.92
CA GLU A 3 -6.15 -2.09 17.02
C GLU A 3 -6.78 -0.91 17.77
N THR A 4 -7.99 -0.56 17.37
CA THR A 4 -8.68 0.65 17.84
C THR A 4 -10.16 0.38 18.13
N THR A 5 -10.82 1.27 18.87
CA THR A 5 -12.26 1.18 19.11
C THR A 5 -13.12 1.55 17.89
N GLY A 6 -12.50 1.88 16.75
CA GLY A 6 -13.15 2.21 15.48
C GLY A 6 -12.24 3.01 14.55
N LEU A 7 -12.77 3.52 13.45
CA LEU A 7 -11.96 4.06 12.34
C LEU A 7 -11.62 5.55 12.43
N SER A 8 -12.38 6.33 13.23
CA SER A 8 -12.23 7.78 13.33
C SER A 8 -11.27 8.15 14.46
N VAL A 9 -10.14 8.75 14.15
CA VAL A 9 -9.15 9.18 15.14
C VAL A 9 -9.69 10.23 16.12
N GLN A 10 -10.75 10.95 15.74
CA GLN A 10 -11.40 11.96 16.58
C GLN A 10 -12.29 11.33 17.66
N ASP A 11 -12.90 10.18 17.36
CA ASP A 11 -13.95 9.58 18.17
C ASP A 11 -13.52 8.25 18.81
N ASN A 12 -12.40 7.68 18.35
CA ASN A 12 -11.96 6.35 18.74
C ASN A 12 -10.55 6.37 19.33
N GLU A 13 -10.21 5.30 20.04
CA GLU A 13 -8.99 5.19 20.84
C GLU A 13 -8.23 3.89 20.51
N LEU A 14 -6.93 3.87 20.79
CA LEU A 14 -6.08 2.67 20.71
C LEU A 14 -6.49 1.66 21.78
N ILE A 15 -6.49 0.37 21.43
CA ILE A 15 -6.72 -0.75 22.35
C ILE A 15 -5.62 -1.81 22.31
N GLU A 16 -4.84 -1.91 21.22
CA GLU A 16 -3.65 -2.75 21.13
C GLU A 16 -2.61 -2.08 20.22
N ILE A 17 -1.34 -2.22 20.57
CA ILE A 17 -0.20 -1.79 19.75
C ILE A 17 0.79 -2.94 19.69
N SER A 18 1.19 -3.34 18.48
CA SER A 18 2.23 -4.34 18.27
C SER A 18 3.25 -3.86 17.27
N ALA A 19 4.51 -4.21 17.50
CA ALA A 19 5.61 -3.94 16.59
C ALA A 19 6.67 -5.04 16.66
N ALA A 20 7.36 -5.27 15.54
CA ALA A 20 8.53 -6.14 15.49
C ALA A 20 9.73 -5.37 14.93
N ARG A 21 10.89 -5.56 15.54
CA ARG A 21 12.15 -5.02 15.02
C ARG A 21 12.78 -6.01 14.07
N LEU A 22 13.04 -5.56 12.85
CA LEU A 22 13.72 -6.35 11.84
C LEU A 22 15.20 -5.97 11.76
N SER A 23 16.09 -6.98 11.70
CA SER A 23 17.47 -6.83 11.28
C SER A 23 17.69 -7.68 10.02
N GLY A 24 17.80 -7.01 8.89
CA GLY A 24 17.73 -7.69 7.59
C GLY A 24 16.36 -8.35 7.37
N ARG A 25 16.32 -9.69 7.40
CA ARG A 25 15.10 -10.48 7.21
C ARG A 25 14.58 -11.13 8.49
N GLU A 26 15.28 -10.97 9.61
CA GLU A 26 14.96 -11.64 10.86
C GLU A 26 14.29 -10.68 11.84
N ILE A 27 13.32 -11.20 12.57
CA ILE A 27 12.73 -10.51 13.71
C ILE A 27 13.69 -10.71 14.88
N VAL A 28 14.23 -9.61 15.42
CA VAL A 28 15.21 -9.63 16.52
C VAL A 28 14.63 -9.15 17.84
N ASP A 29 13.48 -8.47 17.81
CA ASP A 29 12.82 -7.96 19.00
C ASP A 29 11.34 -7.72 18.73
N ARG A 30 10.50 -7.68 19.80
CA ARG A 30 9.06 -7.48 19.72
C ARG A 30 8.58 -6.53 20.80
N PHE A 31 7.54 -5.81 20.47
CA PHE A 31 6.78 -4.95 21.36
C PHE A 31 5.30 -5.26 21.17
N ASP A 32 4.63 -5.66 22.25
CA ASP A 32 3.21 -5.97 22.27
C ASP A 32 2.61 -5.40 23.53
N THR A 33 1.56 -4.60 23.43
CA THR A 33 0.84 -4.08 24.58
C THR A 33 -0.62 -3.82 24.27
N PHE A 34 -1.50 -4.17 25.19
CA PHE A 34 -2.83 -3.59 25.24
C PHE A 34 -2.76 -2.13 25.66
N VAL A 35 -3.80 -1.39 25.36
CA VAL A 35 -3.95 0.01 25.73
C VAL A 35 -5.31 0.20 26.41
N HIS A 36 -5.33 0.85 27.57
CA HIS A 36 -6.57 1.15 28.28
C HIS A 36 -7.30 2.33 27.62
N PRO A 37 -8.44 2.11 26.96
CA PRO A 37 -9.25 3.19 26.38
C PRO A 37 -10.07 3.87 27.48
N LYS A 38 -10.46 5.12 27.29
CA LYS A 38 -11.36 5.84 28.20
C LYS A 38 -12.81 5.42 28.06
N GLN A 39 -13.18 4.92 26.88
CA GLN A 39 -14.50 4.45 26.55
C GLN A 39 -14.53 2.93 26.46
N LEU A 40 -15.72 2.32 26.65
CA LEU A 40 -15.88 0.90 26.46
C LEU A 40 -15.67 0.53 24.99
N ILE A 41 -15.04 -0.63 24.77
CA ILE A 41 -14.85 -1.18 23.45
C ILE A 41 -16.24 -1.58 22.90
N PRO A 42 -16.62 -1.09 21.69
CA PRO A 42 -17.87 -1.49 21.04
C PRO A 42 -17.93 -3.01 20.80
N ALA A 43 -19.13 -3.58 20.85
CA ALA A 43 -19.31 -5.03 20.67
C ALA A 43 -18.81 -5.53 19.31
N GLU A 44 -19.04 -4.74 18.25
CA GLU A 44 -18.54 -5.04 16.91
C GLU A 44 -17.00 -5.09 16.81
N ILE A 45 -16.29 -4.25 17.59
CA ILE A 45 -14.83 -4.27 17.63
C ILE A 45 -14.35 -5.48 18.43
N THR A 46 -15.02 -5.82 19.54
CA THR A 46 -14.71 -7.05 20.28
C THR A 46 -14.94 -8.29 19.41
N GLU A 47 -16.00 -8.31 18.60
CA GLU A 47 -16.26 -9.43 17.67
C GLU A 47 -15.16 -9.53 16.59
N LEU A 48 -14.67 -8.38 16.08
CA LEU A 48 -13.63 -8.32 15.06
C LEU A 48 -12.24 -8.71 15.59
N THR A 49 -11.83 -8.10 16.75
CA THR A 49 -10.46 -8.20 17.28
C THR A 49 -10.31 -9.26 18.37
N SER A 50 -11.42 -9.76 18.92
CA SER A 50 -11.49 -10.59 20.11
C SER A 50 -10.95 -9.92 21.38
N ILE A 51 -10.71 -8.61 21.35
CA ILE A 51 -10.26 -7.84 22.52
C ILE A 51 -11.49 -7.39 23.30
N THR A 52 -11.52 -7.70 24.61
CA THR A 52 -12.61 -7.36 25.50
C THR A 52 -12.23 -6.22 26.43
N ASN A 53 -13.24 -5.59 27.08
CA ASN A 53 -12.97 -4.58 28.11
C ASN A 53 -12.18 -5.15 29.31
N ALA A 54 -12.26 -6.45 29.55
CA ALA A 54 -11.50 -7.09 30.63
C ALA A 54 -10.00 -7.18 30.29
N ASP A 55 -9.67 -7.42 29.02
CA ASP A 55 -8.26 -7.54 28.56
C ASP A 55 -7.50 -6.21 28.69
N VAL A 56 -8.20 -5.10 28.52
CA VAL A 56 -7.60 -3.75 28.55
C VAL A 56 -7.75 -3.04 29.91
N ALA A 57 -8.42 -3.67 30.88
CA ALA A 57 -8.77 -3.01 32.16
C ALA A 57 -7.55 -2.54 32.96
N ASP A 58 -6.51 -3.37 33.01
CA ASP A 58 -5.26 -3.09 33.73
C ASP A 58 -4.11 -2.69 32.76
N ALA A 59 -4.42 -2.43 31.48
CA ALA A 59 -3.43 -2.03 30.51
C ALA A 59 -2.93 -0.58 30.73
N PRO A 60 -1.72 -0.25 30.25
CA PRO A 60 -1.21 1.11 30.32
C PRO A 60 -2.13 2.10 29.57
N SER A 61 -2.10 3.35 29.98
CA SER A 61 -2.76 4.42 29.22
C SER A 61 -2.12 4.59 27.84
N ALA A 62 -2.85 5.17 26.89
CA ALA A 62 -2.32 5.44 25.55
C ALA A 62 -1.01 6.25 25.58
N VAL A 63 -0.85 7.18 26.52
CA VAL A 63 0.38 7.98 26.66
C VAL A 63 1.55 7.11 27.08
N GLU A 64 1.36 6.21 28.03
CA GLU A 64 2.42 5.29 28.49
C GLU A 64 2.78 4.26 27.43
N ALA A 65 1.79 3.67 26.75
CA ALA A 65 1.99 2.71 25.69
C ALA A 65 2.75 3.33 24.49
N VAL A 66 2.37 4.53 24.06
CA VAL A 66 3.02 5.26 22.98
C VAL A 66 4.44 5.71 23.36
N ALA A 67 4.68 6.09 24.61
CA ALA A 67 6.04 6.39 25.10
C ALA A 67 6.92 5.14 25.05
N ALA A 68 6.42 3.99 25.51
CA ALA A 68 7.15 2.72 25.43
C ALA A 68 7.40 2.28 23.98
N LEU A 69 6.42 2.50 23.08
CA LEU A 69 6.63 2.29 21.65
C LEU A 69 7.73 3.18 21.08
N ALA A 70 7.78 4.46 21.46
CA ALA A 70 8.83 5.37 21.00
C ALA A 70 10.22 4.92 21.45
N ASP A 71 10.35 4.46 22.69
CA ASP A 71 11.58 3.87 23.21
C ASP A 71 11.96 2.59 22.45
N PHE A 72 10.98 1.73 22.18
CA PHE A 72 11.19 0.52 21.38
C PHE A 72 11.62 0.87 19.95
N VAL A 73 10.98 1.81 19.26
CA VAL A 73 11.32 2.21 17.89
C VAL A 73 12.72 2.84 17.83
N GLY A 74 13.08 3.67 18.79
CA GLY A 74 14.46 4.18 18.96
C GLY A 74 14.98 4.93 17.72
N GLY A 75 14.11 5.68 17.03
CA GLY A 75 14.47 6.46 15.83
C GLY A 75 14.56 5.65 14.52
N CYS A 76 14.21 4.37 14.55
CA CYS A 76 14.12 3.56 13.33
C CYS A 76 12.91 3.99 12.48
N PRO A 77 12.96 3.83 11.13
CA PRO A 77 11.76 3.92 10.30
C PRO A 77 10.71 2.89 10.73
N VAL A 78 9.45 3.31 10.73
CA VAL A 78 8.30 2.42 10.99
C VAL A 78 7.66 2.01 9.66
N ILE A 79 7.34 0.73 9.53
CA ILE A 79 6.62 0.17 8.40
C ILE A 79 5.26 -0.30 8.90
N ALA A 80 4.19 0.13 8.24
CA ALA A 80 2.84 -0.36 8.50
C ALA A 80 2.10 -0.61 7.19
N HIS A 81 0.98 -1.33 7.25
CA HIS A 81 0.17 -1.60 6.08
C HIS A 81 -1.04 -0.68 6.05
N ASN A 82 -1.08 0.29 5.14
CA ASN A 82 -1.94 1.47 5.21
C ASN A 82 -1.52 2.40 6.35
N ALA A 83 -0.23 2.70 6.39
CA ALA A 83 0.46 3.38 7.49
C ALA A 83 -0.19 4.69 7.97
N THR A 84 -0.98 5.35 7.12
CA THR A 84 -1.72 6.56 7.50
C THR A 84 -2.69 6.29 8.65
N PHE A 85 -3.28 5.10 8.71
CA PHE A 85 -4.20 4.72 9.78
C PHE A 85 -3.47 4.64 11.11
N ASP A 86 -2.48 3.75 11.24
CA ASP A 86 -1.71 3.55 12.47
C ASP A 86 -1.05 4.84 12.93
N ARG A 87 -0.40 5.53 12.00
CA ARG A 87 0.27 6.80 12.26
C ARG A 87 -0.69 7.84 12.84
N SER A 88 -1.88 7.97 12.29
CA SER A 88 -2.86 8.98 12.75
C SER A 88 -3.31 8.74 14.19
N PHE A 89 -3.52 7.47 14.57
CA PHE A 89 -3.88 7.13 15.96
C PHE A 89 -2.70 7.32 16.90
N ILE A 90 -1.49 6.88 16.54
CA ILE A 90 -0.29 7.07 17.35
C ILE A 90 -0.02 8.57 17.55
N GLU A 91 -0.02 9.38 16.47
CA GLU A 91 0.27 10.82 16.53
C GLU A 91 -0.83 11.63 17.25
N SER A 92 -2.05 11.12 17.35
CA SER A 92 -3.12 11.76 18.15
C SER A 92 -2.85 11.72 19.66
N VAL A 93 -2.03 10.77 20.10
CA VAL A 93 -1.62 10.63 21.51
C VAL A 93 -0.46 11.57 21.82
N LYS A 94 -0.46 12.16 23.01
CA LYS A 94 0.63 13.03 23.46
C LYS A 94 1.98 12.31 23.37
N GLY A 95 2.90 12.86 22.61
CA GLY A 95 4.24 12.30 22.40
C GLY A 95 4.32 11.36 21.17
N GLY A 96 3.21 11.00 20.54
CA GLY A 96 3.17 10.08 19.41
C GLY A 96 3.93 10.54 18.17
N VAL A 97 4.03 11.84 17.96
CA VAL A 97 4.85 12.42 16.87
C VAL A 97 6.34 12.09 16.99
N ASN A 98 6.81 11.72 18.19
CA ASN A 98 8.20 11.35 18.43
C ASN A 98 8.50 9.86 18.20
N VAL A 99 7.51 9.05 17.85
CA VAL A 99 7.69 7.60 17.62
C VAL A 99 8.62 7.38 16.42
N SER A 100 8.36 8.05 15.30
CA SER A 100 9.24 8.03 14.14
C SER A 100 8.99 9.21 13.21
N ASP A 101 10.06 9.77 12.66
CA ASP A 101 10.00 10.76 11.58
C ASP A 101 9.66 10.13 10.23
N ILE A 102 9.92 8.83 10.08
CA ILE A 102 9.81 8.10 8.81
C ILE A 102 8.81 6.96 8.96
N TRP A 103 7.64 7.15 8.33
CA TRP A 103 6.63 6.11 8.18
C TRP A 103 6.58 5.62 6.74
N ILE A 104 6.63 4.33 6.57
CA ILE A 104 6.67 3.65 5.27
C ILE A 104 5.41 2.81 5.12
N ASP A 105 4.64 3.10 4.08
CA ASP A 105 3.41 2.40 3.77
C ASP A 105 3.68 1.20 2.85
N SER A 106 3.59 -0.02 3.40
CA SER A 106 3.77 -1.26 2.64
C SER A 106 2.65 -1.50 1.62
N LEU A 107 1.44 -0.96 1.83
CA LEU A 107 0.36 -0.99 0.85
C LEU A 107 0.73 -0.21 -0.41
N ALA A 108 1.25 1.00 -0.26
CA ALA A 108 1.70 1.80 -1.39
C ALA A 108 2.90 1.16 -2.11
N LEU A 109 3.87 0.63 -1.36
CA LEU A 109 5.01 -0.10 -1.94
C LEU A 109 4.58 -1.38 -2.68
N SER A 110 3.59 -2.11 -2.17
CA SER A 110 3.08 -3.31 -2.84
C SER A 110 2.49 -3.00 -4.22
N ARG A 111 1.85 -1.84 -4.38
CA ARG A 111 1.32 -1.37 -5.67
C ARG A 111 2.42 -1.06 -6.67
N ILE A 112 3.59 -0.60 -6.19
CA ILE A 112 4.78 -0.36 -7.02
C ILE A 112 5.45 -1.69 -7.38
N ALA A 113 5.68 -2.55 -6.39
CA ALA A 113 6.42 -3.80 -6.57
C ALA A 113 5.62 -4.88 -7.32
N LEU A 114 4.31 -4.93 -7.09
CA LEU A 114 3.42 -6.00 -7.54
C LEU A 114 2.13 -5.43 -8.17
N PRO A 115 2.22 -4.58 -9.21
CA PRO A 115 1.09 -3.79 -9.73
C PRO A 115 -0.05 -4.64 -10.33
N ARG A 116 0.18 -5.93 -10.58
CA ARG A 116 -0.81 -6.84 -11.21
C ARG A 116 -1.56 -7.72 -10.20
N LEU A 117 -1.36 -7.53 -8.90
CA LEU A 117 -2.14 -8.26 -7.90
C LEU A 117 -3.61 -7.86 -7.96
N ALA A 118 -4.50 -8.83 -7.81
CA ALA A 118 -5.94 -8.60 -7.75
C ALA A 118 -6.34 -7.78 -6.51
N SER A 119 -5.57 -7.89 -5.43
CA SER A 119 -5.77 -7.11 -4.20
C SER A 119 -4.41 -6.87 -3.52
N HIS A 120 -4.29 -5.70 -2.88
CA HIS A 120 -3.13 -5.34 -2.07
C HIS A 120 -3.48 -5.29 -0.56
N LYS A 121 -4.59 -5.89 -0.15
CA LYS A 121 -4.89 -6.07 1.27
C LYS A 121 -3.87 -7.00 1.91
N LEU A 122 -3.50 -6.75 3.16
CA LEU A 122 -2.51 -7.56 3.87
C LEU A 122 -2.92 -9.03 3.91
N SER A 123 -4.18 -9.33 4.24
CA SER A 123 -4.71 -10.69 4.28
C SER A 123 -4.58 -11.42 2.94
N PHE A 124 -4.95 -10.74 1.84
CA PHE A 124 -4.82 -11.33 0.51
C PHE A 124 -3.37 -11.64 0.13
N MET A 125 -2.45 -10.72 0.44
CA MET A 125 -1.03 -10.93 0.14
C MET A 125 -0.42 -11.99 1.05
N ALA A 126 -0.78 -12.00 2.34
CA ALA A 126 -0.32 -13.02 3.28
C ALA A 126 -0.73 -14.44 2.82
N ASP A 127 -2.01 -14.63 2.46
CA ASP A 127 -2.52 -15.89 1.94
C ASP A 127 -1.81 -16.29 0.64
N LEU A 128 -1.67 -15.35 -0.31
CA LEU A 128 -1.06 -15.61 -1.61
C LEU A 128 0.42 -16.03 -1.49
N PHE A 129 1.14 -15.45 -0.53
CA PHE A 129 2.58 -15.70 -0.35
C PHE A 129 2.89 -16.79 0.69
N GLY A 130 1.85 -17.37 1.31
CA GLY A 130 2.01 -18.38 2.35
C GLY A 130 2.67 -17.82 3.63
N CYS A 131 2.37 -16.57 3.95
CA CYS A 131 2.77 -15.93 5.20
C CYS A 131 1.76 -16.26 6.32
N ASP A 132 2.05 -15.80 7.53
CA ASP A 132 1.13 -15.92 8.65
C ASP A 132 -0.20 -15.23 8.35
N SER A 133 -1.30 -15.77 8.89
CA SER A 133 -2.64 -15.26 8.60
C SER A 133 -2.95 -14.00 9.39
N VAL A 134 -3.64 -13.07 8.76
CA VAL A 134 -4.20 -11.87 9.39
C VAL A 134 -5.42 -12.27 10.23
N SER A 135 -5.49 -11.81 11.46
CA SER A 135 -6.56 -12.20 12.40
C SER A 135 -7.22 -11.01 13.14
N HIS A 136 -6.90 -9.78 12.77
CA HIS A 136 -7.30 -8.58 13.49
C HIS A 136 -6.85 -8.61 14.96
N ARG A 137 -5.63 -9.07 15.16
CA ARG A 137 -4.84 -8.95 16.38
C ARG A 137 -3.52 -8.34 15.96
N ALA A 138 -3.15 -7.24 16.58
CA ALA A 138 -2.01 -6.44 16.14
C ALA A 138 -0.71 -7.27 16.04
N ASN A 139 -0.48 -8.19 16.96
CA ASN A 139 0.71 -9.06 16.92
C ASN A 139 0.71 -10.05 15.74
N ALA A 140 -0.44 -10.66 15.42
CA ALA A 140 -0.54 -11.59 14.28
C ALA A 140 -0.41 -10.84 12.95
N ASP A 141 -1.00 -9.65 12.86
CA ASP A 141 -0.94 -8.81 11.67
C ASP A 141 0.47 -8.26 11.44
N VAL A 142 1.24 -7.99 12.51
CA VAL A 142 2.68 -7.69 12.44
C VAL A 142 3.47 -8.89 11.88
N ASP A 143 3.16 -10.13 12.28
CA ASP A 143 3.82 -11.32 11.73
C ASP A 143 3.51 -11.50 10.25
N ALA A 144 2.25 -11.36 9.87
CA ALA A 144 1.83 -11.37 8.47
C ALA A 144 2.54 -10.27 7.66
N LEU A 145 2.62 -9.05 8.20
CA LEU A 145 3.32 -7.94 7.57
C LEU A 145 4.83 -8.21 7.42
N CYS A 146 5.48 -8.79 8.43
CA CYS A 146 6.88 -9.17 8.33
C CYS A 146 7.14 -10.18 7.22
N GLY A 147 6.24 -11.16 7.04
CA GLY A 147 6.27 -12.11 5.94
C GLY A 147 6.13 -11.41 4.58
N VAL A 148 5.08 -10.64 4.42
CA VAL A 148 4.79 -9.85 3.19
C VAL A 148 5.92 -8.88 2.88
N TRP A 149 6.50 -8.21 3.90
CA TRP A 149 7.62 -7.28 3.74
C TRP A 149 8.84 -7.94 3.11
N ARG A 150 9.18 -9.16 3.52
CA ARG A 150 10.28 -9.92 2.91
C ARG A 150 10.05 -10.16 1.42
N VAL A 151 8.82 -10.48 1.04
CA VAL A 151 8.44 -10.66 -0.38
C VAL A 151 8.51 -9.33 -1.13
N LEU A 152 8.02 -8.23 -0.53
CA LEU A 152 8.09 -6.92 -1.15
C LEU A 152 9.53 -6.46 -1.39
N LEU A 153 10.45 -6.70 -0.44
CA LEU A 153 11.87 -6.38 -0.64
C LEU A 153 12.46 -7.13 -1.84
N VAL A 154 12.14 -8.43 -1.98
CA VAL A 154 12.57 -9.21 -3.14
C VAL A 154 11.95 -8.66 -4.43
N ALA A 155 10.65 -8.37 -4.44
CA ALA A 155 9.96 -7.85 -5.61
C ALA A 155 10.47 -6.46 -6.03
N LEU A 156 10.83 -5.60 -5.08
CA LEU A 156 11.43 -4.29 -5.35
C LEU A 156 12.83 -4.43 -5.96
N THR A 157 13.66 -5.37 -5.46
CA THR A 157 15.00 -5.60 -6.03
C THR A 157 14.97 -6.21 -7.43
N ASP A 158 13.84 -6.82 -7.81
CA ASP A 158 13.62 -7.42 -9.12
C ASP A 158 13.09 -6.41 -10.19
N LEU A 159 12.85 -5.16 -9.79
CA LEU A 159 12.48 -4.10 -10.73
C LEU A 159 13.65 -3.74 -11.66
N PRO A 160 13.37 -3.06 -12.80
CA PRO A 160 14.40 -2.73 -13.78
C PRO A 160 15.64 -2.10 -13.18
N GLN A 161 16.82 -2.53 -13.64
CA GLN A 161 18.09 -2.03 -13.14
C GLN A 161 18.17 -0.50 -13.22
N GLY A 162 18.63 0.13 -12.16
CA GLY A 162 18.73 1.58 -12.04
C GLY A 162 17.44 2.29 -11.66
N LEU A 163 16.27 1.60 -11.63
CA LEU A 163 15.02 2.23 -11.20
C LEU A 163 15.08 2.69 -9.76
N MET A 164 15.64 1.87 -8.86
CA MET A 164 15.78 2.22 -7.44
C MET A 164 16.63 3.48 -7.24
N ALA A 165 17.75 3.60 -7.95
CA ALA A 165 18.57 4.80 -7.93
C ALA A 165 17.81 6.03 -8.42
N ARG A 166 17.09 5.91 -9.54
CA ARG A 166 16.26 6.99 -10.08
C ARG A 166 15.16 7.43 -9.12
N LEU A 167 14.50 6.46 -8.44
CA LEU A 167 13.50 6.76 -7.43
C LEU A 167 14.11 7.43 -6.19
N ALA A 168 15.30 7.00 -5.77
CA ALA A 168 16.02 7.61 -4.66
C ALA A 168 16.41 9.09 -4.95
N ASP A 169 16.79 9.39 -6.19
CA ASP A 169 17.22 10.71 -6.64
C ASP A 169 16.07 11.62 -7.07
N MET A 170 14.84 11.08 -7.17
CA MET A 170 13.67 11.83 -7.63
C MET A 170 13.31 12.93 -6.61
N HIS A 171 13.18 14.16 -7.08
CA HIS A 171 12.79 15.34 -6.29
C HIS A 171 13.51 15.43 -4.94
N PRO A 172 14.85 15.60 -4.91
CA PRO A 172 15.67 15.55 -3.69
C PRO A 172 15.23 16.57 -2.63
N ASP A 173 14.68 17.69 -3.04
CA ASP A 173 14.22 18.78 -2.17
C ASP A 173 12.85 18.55 -1.54
N VAL A 174 12.15 17.47 -1.94
CA VAL A 174 10.83 17.13 -1.39
C VAL A 174 10.99 16.03 -0.34
N PRO A 175 10.47 16.21 0.88
CA PRO A 175 10.41 15.15 1.88
C PRO A 175 9.61 13.95 1.33
N TRP A 176 10.26 12.78 1.27
CA TRP A 176 9.63 11.57 0.77
C TRP A 176 10.04 10.36 1.61
N SER A 177 9.08 9.79 2.33
CA SER A 177 9.31 8.72 3.31
C SER A 177 9.81 7.40 2.69
N TYR A 178 9.57 7.16 1.40
CA TYR A 178 10.10 5.96 0.71
C TYR A 178 11.54 6.09 0.22
N ARG A 179 12.10 7.30 0.17
CA ARG A 179 13.48 7.52 -0.31
C ARG A 179 14.51 6.65 0.41
N PRO A 180 14.49 6.49 1.74
CA PRO A 180 15.43 5.63 2.44
C PRO A 180 15.44 4.18 1.92
N ILE A 181 14.28 3.61 1.60
CA ILE A 181 14.17 2.26 1.04
C ILE A 181 14.79 2.20 -0.34
N PHE A 182 14.45 3.13 -1.23
CA PHE A 182 15.00 3.14 -2.58
C PHE A 182 16.51 3.39 -2.58
N SER A 183 17.02 4.26 -1.70
CA SER A 183 18.45 4.49 -1.52
C SER A 183 19.15 3.22 -1.01
N PHE A 184 18.57 2.53 -0.04
CA PHE A 184 19.09 1.26 0.48
C PHE A 184 19.14 0.20 -0.62
N LEU A 185 18.05 0.01 -1.37
CA LEU A 185 17.97 -0.98 -2.44
C LEU A 185 18.87 -0.65 -3.62
N ALA A 186 19.06 0.63 -3.95
CA ALA A 186 20.00 1.07 -4.97
C ALA A 186 21.46 0.72 -4.63
N GLY A 187 21.80 0.73 -3.33
CA GLY A 187 23.13 0.34 -2.84
C GLY A 187 23.35 -1.18 -2.76
N GLN A 188 22.30 -2.00 -2.88
CA GLN A 188 22.43 -3.45 -2.89
C GLN A 188 22.85 -3.91 -4.29
N ASN A 189 24.01 -4.57 -4.39
CA ASN A 189 24.42 -5.21 -5.65
C ASN A 189 23.43 -6.34 -5.99
N PRO A 190 22.84 -6.39 -7.21
CA PRO A 190 21.88 -7.41 -7.61
C PRO A 190 22.59 -8.76 -7.93
N GLY A 191 23.49 -9.20 -7.05
CA GLY A 191 24.07 -10.54 -7.07
C GLY A 191 23.18 -11.60 -6.43
N SER A 192 21.88 -11.36 -6.37
CA SER A 192 20.91 -12.30 -5.83
C SER A 192 20.74 -13.48 -6.78
N ILE A 193 21.00 -14.68 -6.25
CA ILE A 193 20.92 -15.99 -6.93
C ILE A 193 19.48 -16.36 -7.36
N PHE A 194 18.50 -15.53 -7.05
CA PHE A 194 17.08 -15.70 -7.40
C PHE A 194 16.55 -14.42 -8.03
N SER A 195 16.46 -14.39 -9.36
CA SER A 195 15.77 -13.36 -10.08
C SER A 195 14.34 -13.82 -10.39
N LEU A 196 13.37 -13.20 -9.72
CA LEU A 196 11.95 -13.33 -10.10
C LEU A 196 11.70 -12.78 -11.52
N SER A 197 12.58 -11.90 -12.03
CA SER A 197 12.48 -11.36 -13.40
C SER A 197 12.73 -12.44 -14.44
N ALA A 198 13.65 -13.38 -14.21
CA ALA A 198 13.86 -14.52 -15.09
C ALA A 198 12.62 -15.43 -15.13
N ALA A 199 12.08 -15.78 -13.97
CA ALA A 199 10.85 -16.57 -13.87
C ALA A 199 9.64 -15.83 -14.48
N ARG A 200 9.50 -14.51 -14.25
CA ARG A 200 8.48 -13.66 -14.88
C ARG A 200 8.65 -13.59 -16.40
N THR A 201 9.88 -13.46 -16.89
CA THR A 201 10.16 -13.39 -18.31
C THR A 201 9.80 -14.69 -19.00
N ASP A 202 10.03 -15.83 -18.35
CA ASP A 202 9.70 -17.14 -18.91
C ASP A 202 8.20 -17.42 -18.89
N VAL A 203 7.48 -17.05 -17.82
CA VAL A 203 6.02 -17.12 -17.76
C VAL A 203 5.37 -16.16 -18.78
N LEU A 204 5.85 -14.91 -18.87
CA LEU A 204 5.34 -13.95 -19.85
C LEU A 204 5.72 -14.31 -21.29
N LYS A 205 6.81 -15.05 -21.52
CA LYS A 205 7.15 -15.60 -22.85
C LYS A 205 6.27 -16.80 -23.17
N ALA A 206 5.93 -17.65 -22.20
CA ALA A 206 5.02 -18.77 -22.39
C ALA A 206 3.60 -18.30 -22.74
N ASP A 207 3.07 -17.29 -22.01
CA ASP A 207 1.77 -16.68 -22.34
C ASP A 207 1.77 -15.92 -23.68
N ARG A 208 2.91 -15.31 -24.07
CA ARG A 208 3.04 -14.59 -25.34
C ARG A 208 3.32 -15.51 -26.54
N ALA A 209 3.64 -16.78 -26.32
CA ALA A 209 3.90 -17.71 -27.42
C ALA A 209 2.62 -18.07 -28.19
N ASP A 210 1.45 -17.95 -27.54
CA ASP A 210 0.14 -18.27 -28.15
C ASP A 210 -0.60 -17.05 -28.73
N ASP A 211 -0.18 -15.80 -28.35
CA ASP A 211 -0.81 -14.54 -28.77
C ASP A 211 0.18 -13.61 -29.49
N ARG A 212 1.01 -14.13 -30.40
CA ARG A 212 1.75 -13.26 -31.32
C ARG A 212 0.80 -12.72 -32.38
N VAL A 213 0.05 -11.70 -32.06
CA VAL A 213 -0.44 -10.74 -33.02
C VAL A 213 0.80 -10.02 -33.58
N ASP A 214 1.08 -10.15 -34.86
CA ASP A 214 2.17 -9.42 -35.52
C ASP A 214 2.03 -7.93 -35.19
N ALA A 215 3.14 -7.28 -34.81
CA ALA A 215 3.13 -5.86 -34.44
C ALA A 215 2.57 -4.97 -35.58
N ASP A 216 2.59 -5.47 -36.80
CA ASP A 216 1.98 -4.84 -37.97
C ASP A 216 0.45 -5.02 -38.05
N GLU A 217 -0.14 -5.95 -37.29
CA GLU A 217 -1.59 -6.18 -37.22
C GLU A 217 -2.30 -5.53 -36.04
N LEU A 218 -1.56 -4.87 -35.11
CA LEU A 218 -2.19 -4.13 -34.04
C LEU A 218 -2.99 -2.98 -34.66
N PRO A 219 -4.30 -2.89 -34.36
CA PRO A 219 -5.09 -1.77 -34.84
C PRO A 219 -4.45 -0.48 -34.36
N VAL A 220 -4.21 0.45 -35.27
CA VAL A 220 -3.72 1.79 -34.95
C VAL A 220 -4.75 2.40 -34.01
N LEU A 221 -4.39 2.54 -32.73
CA LEU A 221 -5.24 3.20 -31.74
C LEU A 221 -5.49 4.62 -32.21
N LYS A 222 -6.67 4.86 -32.72
CA LYS A 222 -7.11 6.20 -33.12
C LYS A 222 -7.70 6.90 -31.92
N MET A 223 -7.15 8.06 -31.61
CA MET A 223 -7.73 8.90 -30.54
C MET A 223 -9.17 9.27 -30.92
N PRO A 224 -10.17 9.02 -30.05
CA PRO A 224 -11.55 9.38 -30.35
C PRO A 224 -11.68 10.90 -30.49
N SER A 225 -12.60 11.35 -31.34
CA SER A 225 -12.94 12.77 -31.46
C SER A 225 -13.71 13.24 -30.20
N ARG A 226 -13.85 14.56 -30.05
CA ARG A 226 -14.64 15.11 -28.94
C ARG A 226 -16.10 14.69 -29.06
N GLU A 227 -16.64 14.71 -30.29
CA GLU A 227 -18.02 14.32 -30.60
C GLU A 227 -18.26 12.83 -30.32
N GLU A 228 -17.29 11.95 -30.58
CA GLU A 228 -17.38 10.53 -30.26
C GLU A 228 -17.47 10.32 -28.73
N ILE A 229 -16.65 11.03 -27.94
CA ILE A 229 -16.71 10.96 -26.48
C ILE A 229 -18.05 11.47 -25.96
N GLU A 230 -18.53 12.62 -26.44
CA GLU A 230 -19.83 13.17 -26.04
C GLU A 230 -20.98 12.19 -26.37
N ALA A 231 -20.94 11.54 -27.52
CA ALA A 231 -21.92 10.54 -27.93
C ALA A 231 -21.86 9.27 -27.05
N ASP A 232 -20.66 8.84 -26.65
CA ASP A 232 -20.49 7.68 -25.78
C ASP A 232 -21.08 7.90 -24.36
N TYR A 233 -21.03 9.12 -23.87
CA TYR A 233 -21.60 9.51 -22.57
C TYR A 233 -23.06 9.96 -22.65
N ALA A 234 -23.62 10.15 -23.83
CA ALA A 234 -25.03 10.52 -24.01
C ALA A 234 -26.00 9.40 -23.63
N PRO A 235 -27.29 9.71 -23.39
CA PRO A 235 -28.31 8.67 -23.19
C PRO A 235 -28.34 7.69 -24.36
N GLY A 236 -28.23 6.38 -24.07
CA GLY A 236 -28.12 5.32 -25.08
C GLY A 236 -26.73 5.15 -25.70
N GLY A 237 -25.75 5.95 -25.31
CA GLY A 237 -24.35 5.82 -25.71
C GLY A 237 -23.66 4.60 -25.09
N LEU A 238 -22.35 4.44 -25.36
CA LEU A 238 -21.57 3.28 -24.92
C LEU A 238 -21.61 3.09 -23.40
N VAL A 239 -21.43 4.17 -22.64
CA VAL A 239 -21.38 4.15 -21.18
C VAL A 239 -22.73 3.72 -20.61
N ASN A 240 -23.84 4.21 -21.15
CA ASN A 240 -25.18 3.83 -20.70
C ASN A 240 -25.51 2.37 -21.06
N ARG A 241 -24.98 1.83 -22.15
CA ARG A 241 -25.12 0.40 -22.49
C ARG A 241 -24.33 -0.50 -21.57
N MET A 242 -23.14 -0.06 -21.13
CA MET A 242 -22.30 -0.83 -20.20
C MET A 242 -22.82 -0.77 -18.76
N TYR A 243 -23.41 0.36 -18.38
CA TYR A 243 -23.92 0.63 -17.03
C TYR A 243 -25.38 1.14 -17.13
N PRO A 244 -26.39 0.25 -17.12
CA PRO A 244 -27.79 0.62 -17.34
C PRO A 244 -28.34 1.67 -16.36
N THR A 245 -27.74 1.80 -15.17
CA THR A 245 -28.13 2.80 -14.16
C THR A 245 -27.36 4.13 -14.29
N TYR A 246 -26.53 4.26 -15.33
CA TYR A 246 -25.75 5.46 -15.56
C TYR A 246 -26.65 6.62 -15.98
N GLU A 247 -26.50 7.73 -15.28
CA GLU A 247 -27.10 9.03 -15.64
C GLU A 247 -26.00 9.97 -16.14
N PRO A 248 -26.13 10.54 -17.33
CA PRO A 248 -25.15 11.50 -17.87
C PRO A 248 -24.98 12.71 -16.95
N ARG A 249 -23.71 13.09 -16.71
CA ARG A 249 -23.35 14.28 -15.92
C ARG A 249 -22.36 15.11 -16.73
N ASP A 250 -22.64 16.40 -16.84
CA ASP A 250 -21.81 17.33 -17.63
C ASP A 250 -20.35 17.37 -17.14
N GLU A 251 -20.12 17.24 -15.82
CA GLU A 251 -18.78 17.23 -15.25
C GLU A 251 -17.98 15.99 -15.65
N GLN A 252 -18.62 14.84 -15.81
CA GLN A 252 -17.97 13.61 -16.27
C GLN A 252 -17.57 13.72 -17.75
N ILE A 253 -18.44 14.31 -18.56
CA ILE A 253 -18.15 14.55 -19.98
C ILE A 253 -17.00 15.55 -20.11
N ALA A 254 -17.04 16.67 -19.36
CA ALA A 254 -15.97 17.65 -19.33
C ALA A 254 -14.62 17.02 -18.93
N MET A 255 -14.61 16.21 -17.87
CA MET A 255 -13.40 15.50 -17.43
C MET A 255 -12.87 14.53 -18.52
N ALA A 256 -13.74 13.77 -19.17
CA ALA A 256 -13.34 12.84 -20.23
C ALA A 256 -12.72 13.58 -21.43
N LEU A 257 -13.26 14.74 -21.78
CA LEU A 257 -12.75 15.61 -22.84
C LEU A 257 -11.38 16.21 -22.49
N GLU A 258 -11.18 16.64 -21.25
CA GLU A 258 -9.88 17.14 -20.77
C GLU A 258 -8.82 16.03 -20.76
N VAL A 259 -9.16 14.83 -20.31
CA VAL A 259 -8.25 13.67 -20.36
C VAL A 259 -7.87 13.34 -21.80
N ARG A 260 -8.83 13.31 -22.71
CA ARG A 260 -8.59 13.12 -24.16
C ARG A 260 -7.63 14.16 -24.71
N ASP A 261 -7.84 15.43 -24.40
CA ASP A 261 -7.00 16.52 -24.91
C ASP A 261 -5.58 16.46 -24.33
N ALA A 262 -5.43 16.11 -23.06
CA ALA A 262 -4.12 15.88 -22.44
C ALA A 262 -3.36 14.72 -23.08
N LEU A 263 -4.04 13.60 -23.37
CA LEU A 263 -3.46 12.46 -24.07
C LEU A 263 -3.10 12.79 -25.52
N ALA A 264 -3.91 13.60 -26.22
CA ALA A 264 -3.62 14.03 -27.59
C ALA A 264 -2.35 14.87 -27.67
N VAL A 265 -2.09 15.75 -26.70
CA VAL A 265 -0.86 16.55 -26.61
C VAL A 265 0.34 15.66 -26.32
N SER A 266 0.23 14.71 -25.40
CA SER A 266 1.31 13.77 -25.08
C SER A 266 1.66 12.84 -26.26
N TYR A 267 0.66 12.43 -27.04
CA TYR A 267 0.84 11.57 -28.21
C TYR A 267 1.58 12.27 -29.37
N THR A 268 1.41 13.59 -29.50
CA THR A 268 2.15 14.38 -30.51
C THR A 268 3.63 14.55 -30.17
N HIS A 269 3.98 14.58 -28.87
CA HIS A 269 5.38 14.67 -28.44
C HIS A 269 6.15 13.35 -28.52
N LEU A 270 5.48 12.20 -28.58
CA LEU A 270 6.13 10.88 -28.75
C LEU A 270 6.41 10.53 -30.22
N ARG A 271 5.91 11.30 -31.19
CA ARG A 271 6.14 11.11 -32.63
C ARG A 271 7.11 12.12 -33.26
N ALA A 272 7.60 13.07 -32.51
CA ALA A 272 8.63 14.03 -32.96
C ALA A 272 10.00 13.64 -32.42
#